data_2c64718caeecb953e2d2a5fff6266175
#
_entry.id   2c64718caeecb953e2d2a5fff6266175
#
_cell.length_a   1.000
_cell.length_b   1.000
_cell.length_c   1.000
_cell.angle_alpha   90.00
_cell.angle_beta   90.00
_cell.angle_gamma   90.00
#
_symmetry.space_group_name_H-M   'P 1'
#
loop_
_entity.id
_entity.type
_entity.pdbx_description
1 polymer ?
#
loop_
_entity_poly.entity_id
_entity_poly.type
_entity_poly.pdbx_seq_one_letter_code
_entity_poly.pdbx_strand_id
1 'polypeptide(L)'
;MKINSPQFNLMQKACVKASKVLIRDFGEVEKLQVSEKGPGDFVTASDKRVEKIIINELEKSGYSILSEETGLIEGKTKDKKWVIDPIDGTFNFLNGLPHFAISIAYEEKSEIISGIIFDPIKNEMFFAEKGNGAFLNNQRLRVSNKNSIDDCLFSSNHEGV
;
A
#
# COMPACT_ATOMS: atom_id res chain seq x y z
N MET A 1 14.79 -11.72 -13.36
CA MET A 1 15.74 -11.24 -12.34
C MET A 1 14.96 -11.21 -11.03
N LYS A 2 15.33 -11.94 -10.01
CA LYS A 2 14.62 -11.89 -8.71
C LYS A 2 15.11 -10.65 -7.97
N ILE A 3 14.19 -9.75 -7.62
CA ILE A 3 14.48 -8.66 -6.70
C ILE A 3 14.56 -9.29 -5.32
N ASN A 4 15.70 -9.13 -4.65
CA ASN A 4 15.98 -9.76 -3.36
C ASN A 4 16.50 -8.73 -2.34
N SER A 5 16.05 -7.46 -2.45
CA SER A 5 16.43 -6.51 -1.40
C SER A 5 15.76 -6.90 -0.08
N PRO A 6 16.44 -6.73 1.06
CA PRO A 6 15.84 -6.97 2.38
C PRO A 6 14.55 -6.17 2.59
N GLN A 7 14.49 -4.95 2.04
CA GLN A 7 13.33 -4.08 2.08
C GLN A 7 12.14 -4.68 1.32
N PHE A 8 12.38 -5.14 0.08
CA PHE A 8 11.35 -5.83 -0.71
C PHE A 8 10.77 -7.03 0.04
N ASN A 9 11.65 -7.87 0.61
CA ASN A 9 11.22 -9.08 1.33
C ASN A 9 10.33 -8.75 2.54
N LEU A 10 10.67 -7.68 3.29
CA LEU A 10 9.85 -7.22 4.42
C LEU A 10 8.50 -6.68 3.97
N MET A 11 8.48 -5.79 2.97
CA MET A 11 7.25 -5.24 2.40
C MET A 11 6.34 -6.34 1.85
N GLN A 12 6.89 -7.25 1.04
CA GLN A 12 6.15 -8.38 0.47
C GLN A 12 5.52 -9.25 1.57
N LYS A 13 6.29 -9.57 2.60
CA LYS A 13 5.81 -10.39 3.71
C LYS A 13 4.71 -9.69 4.50
N ALA A 14 4.83 -8.38 4.72
CA ALA A 14 3.81 -7.57 5.35
C ALA A 14 2.52 -7.57 4.53
N CYS A 15 2.60 -7.27 3.22
CA CYS A 15 1.46 -7.30 2.31
C CYS A 15 0.75 -8.65 2.28
N VAL A 16 1.49 -9.77 2.12
CA VAL A 16 0.91 -11.12 2.07
C VAL A 16 0.23 -11.53 3.37
N LYS A 17 0.73 -11.08 4.52
CA LYS A 17 0.08 -11.34 5.80
C LYS A 17 -1.18 -10.50 5.97
N ALA A 18 -1.10 -9.21 5.67
CA ALA A 18 -2.20 -8.26 5.81
C ALA A 18 -3.35 -8.58 4.84
N SER A 19 -3.04 -8.97 3.61
CA SER A 19 -4.04 -9.29 2.59
C SER A 19 -5.01 -10.40 2.97
N LYS A 20 -4.59 -11.36 3.78
CA LYS A 20 -5.48 -12.45 4.24
C LYS A 20 -6.64 -11.93 5.07
N VAL A 21 -6.38 -10.95 5.93
CA VAL A 21 -7.41 -10.28 6.74
C VAL A 21 -8.24 -9.37 5.85
N LEU A 22 -7.60 -8.60 4.98
CA LEU A 22 -8.25 -7.66 4.09
C LEU A 22 -9.24 -8.34 3.13
N ILE A 23 -8.85 -9.47 2.51
CA ILE A 23 -9.74 -10.26 1.63
C ILE A 23 -10.94 -10.82 2.43
N ARG A 24 -10.70 -11.37 3.62
CA ARG A 24 -11.78 -11.87 4.48
C ARG A 24 -12.76 -10.75 4.83
N ASP A 25 -12.23 -9.62 5.27
CA ASP A 25 -13.04 -8.48 5.74
C ASP A 25 -13.80 -7.83 4.58
N PHE A 26 -13.23 -7.82 3.36
CA PHE A 26 -13.93 -7.38 2.16
C PHE A 26 -15.16 -8.24 1.85
N GLY A 27 -15.06 -9.55 2.06
CA GLY A 27 -16.19 -10.48 1.93
C GLY A 27 -17.30 -10.28 2.99
N GLU A 28 -17.04 -9.48 4.02
CA GLU A 28 -17.96 -9.22 5.13
C GLU A 28 -18.23 -7.71 5.33
N VAL A 29 -18.04 -6.91 4.29
CA VAL A 29 -18.11 -5.43 4.34
C VAL A 29 -19.37 -4.91 5.05
N GLU A 30 -20.53 -5.51 4.82
CA GLU A 30 -21.80 -5.11 5.45
C GLU A 30 -21.80 -5.24 6.98
N LYS A 31 -20.87 -6.03 7.54
CA LYS A 31 -20.76 -6.26 9.00
C LYS A 31 -19.69 -5.41 9.67
N LEU A 32 -18.94 -4.63 8.88
CA LEU A 32 -17.86 -3.79 9.41
C LEU A 32 -18.41 -2.55 10.11
N GLN A 33 -17.84 -2.22 11.27
CA GLN A 33 -18.08 -0.94 11.91
C GLN A 33 -17.29 0.14 11.18
N VAL A 34 -17.99 1.19 10.78
CA VAL A 34 -17.44 2.35 10.10
C VAL A 34 -17.51 3.55 11.05
N SER A 35 -16.42 4.30 11.14
CA SER A 35 -16.39 5.60 11.82
C SER A 35 -15.88 6.66 10.85
N GLU A 36 -16.54 7.82 10.84
CA GLU A 36 -16.15 8.98 10.04
C GLU A 36 -15.10 9.80 10.81
N LYS A 37 -13.97 10.10 10.17
CA LYS A 37 -12.91 10.95 10.74
C LYS A 37 -13.09 12.42 10.42
N GLY A 38 -13.73 12.71 9.32
CA GLY A 38 -13.97 14.04 8.77
C GLY A 38 -14.76 13.93 7.48
N PRO A 39 -15.05 15.04 6.79
CA PRO A 39 -15.77 15.00 5.51
C PRO A 39 -15.01 14.13 4.49
N GLY A 40 -15.56 12.97 4.14
CA GLY A 40 -14.99 12.03 3.18
C GLY A 40 -13.96 11.04 3.73
N ASP A 41 -13.53 11.17 5.00
CA ASP A 41 -12.59 10.23 5.61
C ASP A 41 -13.31 9.14 6.41
N PHE A 42 -13.10 7.89 6.05
CA PHE A 42 -13.69 6.74 6.72
C PHE A 42 -12.60 5.85 7.32
N VAL A 43 -12.77 5.52 8.59
CA VAL A 43 -11.93 4.53 9.29
C VAL A 43 -12.74 3.30 9.56
N THR A 44 -12.25 2.17 9.11
CA THR A 44 -12.85 0.87 9.38
C THR A 44 -12.09 0.09 10.44
N ALA A 45 -12.76 -0.87 11.06
CA ALA A 45 -12.08 -1.83 11.92
C ALA A 45 -11.04 -2.67 11.14
N SER A 46 -11.21 -2.80 9.83
CA SER A 46 -10.25 -3.47 8.94
C SER A 46 -8.96 -2.70 8.80
N ASP A 47 -9.01 -1.35 8.58
CA ASP A 47 -7.82 -0.52 8.50
C ASP A 47 -6.91 -0.76 9.70
N LYS A 48 -7.46 -0.64 10.90
CA LYS A 48 -6.70 -0.84 12.15
C LYS A 48 -6.11 -2.23 12.30
N ARG A 49 -6.84 -3.27 11.84
CA ARG A 49 -6.32 -4.65 11.88
C ARG A 49 -5.21 -4.86 10.87
N VAL A 50 -5.40 -4.38 9.65
CA VAL A 50 -4.43 -4.46 8.56
C VAL A 50 -3.17 -3.67 8.92
N GLU A 51 -3.33 -2.42 9.36
CA GLU A 51 -2.24 -1.57 9.84
C GLU A 51 -1.39 -2.28 10.90
N LYS A 52 -2.03 -2.81 11.94
CA LYS A 52 -1.34 -3.52 13.03
C LYS A 52 -0.49 -4.69 12.52
N ILE A 53 -0.99 -5.44 11.54
CA ILE A 53 -0.24 -6.57 10.94
C ILE A 53 0.98 -6.06 10.18
N ILE A 54 0.83 -4.98 9.40
CA ILE A 54 1.91 -4.38 8.64
C ILE A 54 2.99 -3.84 9.58
N ILE A 55 2.59 -3.04 10.59
CA ILE A 55 3.49 -2.48 11.61
C ILE A 55 4.29 -3.59 12.29
N ASN A 56 3.64 -4.64 12.80
CA ASN A 56 4.30 -5.75 13.48
C ASN A 56 5.36 -6.48 12.60
N GLU A 57 5.19 -6.47 11.29
CA GLU A 57 6.19 -7.05 10.39
C GLU A 57 7.35 -6.09 10.13
N LEU A 58 7.05 -4.80 9.92
CA LEU A 58 8.03 -3.78 9.56
C LEU A 58 8.89 -3.30 10.74
N GLU A 59 8.35 -3.30 11.97
CA GLU A 59 9.08 -2.96 13.21
C GLU A 59 10.36 -3.79 13.41
N LYS A 60 10.41 -4.99 12.85
CA LYS A 60 11.59 -5.87 12.92
C LYS A 60 12.84 -5.27 12.29
N SER A 61 12.67 -4.28 11.41
CA SER A 61 13.78 -3.53 10.81
C SER A 61 14.42 -2.52 11.78
N GLY A 62 13.68 -2.08 12.80
CA GLY A 62 14.09 -0.99 13.70
C GLY A 62 14.00 0.40 13.06
N TYR A 63 13.37 0.53 11.88
CA TYR A 63 13.16 1.83 11.22
C TYR A 63 11.90 2.51 11.78
N SER A 64 11.82 3.84 11.62
CA SER A 64 10.58 4.57 11.91
C SER A 64 9.46 4.14 10.97
N ILE A 65 8.22 4.30 11.38
CA ILE A 65 7.04 3.99 10.56
C ILE A 65 6.14 5.21 10.58
N LEU A 66 5.78 5.71 9.41
CA LEU A 66 4.72 6.71 9.22
C LEU A 66 3.51 5.99 8.62
N SER A 67 2.44 5.90 9.38
CA SER A 67 1.19 5.28 8.95
C SER A 67 0.08 6.30 8.87
N GLU A 68 -0.87 6.10 7.97
CA GLU A 68 -2.02 6.97 7.80
C GLU A 68 -2.86 7.05 9.09
N GLU A 69 -3.12 5.91 9.71
CA GLU A 69 -4.02 5.82 10.88
C GLU A 69 -3.33 6.19 12.20
N THR A 70 -2.16 5.61 12.45
CA THR A 70 -1.44 5.76 13.73
C THR A 70 -0.52 6.99 13.75
N GLY A 71 -0.14 7.51 12.58
CA GLY A 71 0.87 8.57 12.46
C GLY A 71 2.30 8.02 12.60
N LEU A 72 3.20 8.84 13.17
CA LEU A 72 4.62 8.50 13.28
C LEU A 72 4.91 7.62 14.49
N ILE A 73 5.54 6.49 14.24
CA ILE A 73 6.16 5.60 15.24
C ILE A 73 7.67 5.72 15.09
N GLU A 74 8.32 6.23 16.11
CA GLU A 74 9.78 6.42 16.11
C GLU A 74 10.52 5.08 16.20
N GLY A 75 11.46 4.88 15.28
CA GLY A 75 12.37 3.75 15.26
C GLY A 75 13.75 4.07 15.86
N LYS A 76 14.63 3.09 15.83
CA LYS A 76 16.02 3.25 16.30
C LYS A 76 16.89 4.04 15.31
N THR A 77 16.51 4.08 14.02
CA THR A 77 17.28 4.69 12.93
C THR A 77 16.50 5.88 12.38
N LYS A 78 17.04 7.09 12.56
CA LYS A 78 16.35 8.35 12.16
C LYS A 78 16.26 8.58 10.64
N ASP A 79 17.23 8.03 9.89
CA ASP A 79 17.35 8.29 8.44
C ASP A 79 16.54 7.31 7.59
N LYS A 80 15.85 6.34 8.21
CA LYS A 80 15.14 5.26 7.54
C LYS A 80 13.72 5.17 8.06
N LYS A 81 12.78 5.13 7.13
CA LYS A 81 11.37 5.15 7.47
C LYS A 81 10.54 4.31 6.50
N TRP A 82 9.56 3.61 7.02
CA TRP A 82 8.47 3.05 6.26
C TRP A 82 7.34 4.06 6.18
N VAL A 83 6.74 4.21 5.02
CA VAL A 83 5.51 4.97 4.83
C VAL A 83 4.45 3.98 4.40
N ILE A 84 3.35 3.89 5.13
CA ILE A 84 2.32 2.87 4.89
C ILE A 84 0.94 3.49 4.80
N ASP A 85 0.17 2.98 3.86
CA ASP A 85 -1.27 3.13 3.75
C ASP A 85 -1.86 1.71 3.77
N PRO A 86 -2.58 1.34 4.83
CA PRO A 86 -3.08 -0.01 5.01
C PRO A 86 -4.15 -0.41 3.99
N ILE A 87 -5.03 0.54 3.62
CA ILE A 87 -6.10 0.34 2.63
C ILE A 87 -6.27 1.62 1.79
N ASP A 88 -5.40 1.83 0.82
CA ASP A 88 -5.61 2.86 -0.20
C ASP A 88 -6.88 2.53 -1.00
N GLY A 89 -7.83 3.47 -1.02
CA GLY A 89 -9.15 3.27 -1.58
C GLY A 89 -10.18 2.75 -0.56
N THR A 90 -10.11 3.17 0.69
CA THR A 90 -11.02 2.80 1.79
C THR A 90 -12.49 3.00 1.40
N PHE A 91 -12.81 4.07 0.67
CA PHE A 91 -14.16 4.32 0.18
C PHE A 91 -14.66 3.22 -0.78
N ASN A 92 -13.81 2.76 -1.69
CA ASN A 92 -14.12 1.64 -2.60
C ASN A 92 -14.33 0.35 -1.79
N PHE A 93 -13.44 0.08 -0.85
CA PHE A 93 -13.53 -1.08 0.03
C PHE A 93 -14.88 -1.13 0.77
N LEU A 94 -15.30 -0.02 1.38
CA LEU A 94 -16.56 0.08 2.12
C LEU A 94 -17.81 -0.09 1.24
N ASN A 95 -17.71 0.28 -0.03
CA ASN A 95 -18.82 0.15 -0.98
C ASN A 95 -18.80 -1.17 -1.78
N GLY A 96 -17.93 -2.12 -1.41
CA GLY A 96 -17.84 -3.41 -2.08
C GLY A 96 -17.23 -3.34 -3.49
N LEU A 97 -16.51 -2.25 -3.81
CA LEU A 97 -15.80 -2.10 -5.08
C LEU A 97 -14.39 -2.71 -4.94
N PRO A 98 -14.02 -3.73 -5.74
CA PRO A 98 -12.74 -4.40 -5.63
C PRO A 98 -11.60 -3.59 -6.29
N HIS A 99 -11.43 -2.34 -5.84
CA HIS A 99 -10.43 -1.41 -6.33
C HIS A 99 -9.80 -0.67 -5.15
N PHE A 100 -8.95 -1.38 -4.43
CA PHE A 100 -8.19 -0.91 -3.28
C PHE A 100 -6.88 -1.68 -3.19
N ALA A 101 -5.91 -1.13 -2.46
CA ALA A 101 -4.58 -1.72 -2.37
C ALA A 101 -3.95 -1.50 -0.98
N ILE A 102 -2.93 -2.30 -0.66
CA ILE A 102 -1.97 -2.02 0.41
C ILE A 102 -0.79 -1.29 -0.22
N SER A 103 -0.43 -0.13 0.31
CA SER A 103 0.72 0.64 -0.14
C SER A 103 1.80 0.71 0.94
N ILE A 104 3.04 0.35 0.60
CA ILE A 104 4.19 0.43 1.51
C ILE A 104 5.38 0.99 0.75
N ALA A 105 5.98 2.07 1.26
CA ALA A 105 7.21 2.63 0.73
C ALA A 105 8.35 2.59 1.75
N TYR A 106 9.57 2.43 1.26
CA TYR A 106 10.80 2.60 2.03
C TYR A 106 11.46 3.92 1.66
N GLU A 107 11.61 4.77 2.66
CA GLU A 107 12.29 6.05 2.57
C GLU A 107 13.64 5.99 3.30
N GLU A 108 14.68 6.49 2.67
CA GLU A 108 16.00 6.70 3.28
C GLU A 108 16.49 8.12 2.98
N LYS A 109 16.88 8.86 4.01
CA LYS A 109 17.35 10.26 3.91
C LYS A 109 16.38 11.16 3.14
N SER A 110 15.08 11.02 3.42
CA SER A 110 13.99 11.78 2.79
C SER A 110 13.83 11.51 1.28
N GLU A 111 14.36 10.40 0.79
CA GLU A 111 14.15 9.93 -0.57
C GLU A 111 13.46 8.56 -0.58
N ILE A 112 12.42 8.38 -1.39
CA ILE A 112 11.78 7.07 -1.59
C ILE A 112 12.71 6.21 -2.44
N ILE A 113 13.15 5.11 -1.86
CA ILE A 113 14.09 4.16 -2.49
C ILE A 113 13.35 3.00 -3.14
N SER A 114 12.29 2.51 -2.51
CA SER A 114 11.48 1.42 -3.06
C SER A 114 10.06 1.48 -2.53
N GLY A 115 9.14 0.82 -3.25
CA GLY A 115 7.74 0.75 -2.83
C GLY A 115 7.01 -0.44 -3.43
N ILE A 116 6.00 -0.90 -2.72
CA ILE A 116 5.03 -1.91 -3.14
C ILE A 116 3.64 -1.30 -3.12
N ILE A 117 2.84 -1.59 -4.15
CA ILE A 117 1.38 -1.47 -4.17
C ILE A 117 0.83 -2.86 -4.44
N PHE A 118 0.04 -3.40 -3.53
CA PHE A 118 -0.50 -4.74 -3.64
C PHE A 118 -2.03 -4.73 -3.67
N ASP A 119 -2.61 -5.04 -4.84
CA ASP A 119 -4.04 -5.34 -4.99
C ASP A 119 -4.27 -6.80 -4.57
N PRO A 120 -4.91 -7.06 -3.42
CA PRO A 120 -5.08 -8.41 -2.91
C PRO A 120 -6.17 -9.20 -3.66
N ILE A 121 -7.14 -8.51 -4.28
CA ILE A 121 -8.24 -9.16 -4.99
C ILE A 121 -7.77 -9.71 -6.33
N LYS A 122 -6.98 -8.93 -7.06
CA LYS A 122 -6.38 -9.36 -8.33
C LYS A 122 -5.09 -10.17 -8.13
N ASN A 123 -4.55 -10.21 -6.90
CA ASN A 123 -3.24 -10.78 -6.59
C ASN A 123 -2.12 -10.15 -7.46
N GLU A 124 -2.19 -8.83 -7.62
CA GLU A 124 -1.24 -8.03 -8.38
C GLU A 124 -0.35 -7.23 -7.43
N MET A 125 0.95 -7.53 -7.47
CA MET A 125 1.96 -6.84 -6.67
C MET A 125 2.82 -5.99 -7.60
N PHE A 126 2.59 -4.70 -7.58
CA PHE A 126 3.44 -3.70 -8.23
C PHE A 126 4.59 -3.36 -7.30
N PHE A 127 5.79 -3.41 -7.80
CA PHE A 127 6.99 -3.08 -7.05
C PHE A 127 7.94 -2.24 -7.89
N ALA A 128 8.55 -1.24 -7.28
CA ALA A 128 9.63 -0.47 -7.87
C ALA A 128 10.75 -0.23 -6.87
N GLU A 129 11.98 -0.22 -7.37
CA GLU A 129 13.18 0.10 -6.59
C GLU A 129 14.12 0.95 -7.44
N LYS A 130 14.66 2.02 -6.83
CA LYS A 130 15.56 2.97 -7.48
C LYS A 130 16.74 2.25 -8.12
N GLY A 131 16.96 2.48 -9.41
CA GLY A 131 18.00 1.83 -10.20
C GLY A 131 17.67 0.41 -10.69
N ASN A 132 16.65 -0.27 -10.13
CA ASN A 132 16.27 -1.63 -10.51
C ASN A 132 15.06 -1.69 -11.46
N GLY A 133 14.25 -0.62 -11.50
CA GLY A 133 13.05 -0.51 -12.33
C GLY A 133 11.78 -0.94 -11.63
N ALA A 134 10.69 -1.11 -12.41
CA ALA A 134 9.36 -1.45 -11.93
C ALA A 134 8.91 -2.81 -12.44
N PHE A 135 8.09 -3.49 -11.64
CA PHE A 135 7.65 -4.86 -11.88
C PHE A 135 6.20 -5.04 -11.45
N LEU A 136 5.48 -5.88 -12.18
CA LEU A 136 4.21 -6.47 -11.75
C LEU A 136 4.45 -7.96 -11.49
N ASN A 137 4.32 -8.38 -10.25
CA ASN A 137 4.69 -9.72 -9.82
C ASN A 137 6.16 -10.03 -10.23
N ASN A 138 6.37 -10.91 -11.19
CA ASN A 138 7.69 -11.28 -11.71
C ASN A 138 8.01 -10.66 -13.08
N GLN A 139 7.12 -9.83 -13.63
CA GLN A 139 7.26 -9.25 -14.97
C GLN A 139 7.72 -7.81 -14.88
N ARG A 140 8.77 -7.48 -15.64
CA ARG A 140 9.26 -6.10 -15.70
C ARG A 140 8.30 -5.21 -16.46
N LEU A 141 7.92 -4.10 -15.85
CA LEU A 141 7.10 -3.08 -16.48
C LEU A 141 7.93 -2.12 -17.33
N ARG A 142 7.32 -1.60 -18.37
CA ARG A 142 7.85 -0.56 -19.25
C ARG A 142 6.77 0.48 -19.51
N VAL A 143 7.17 1.73 -19.61
CA VAL A 143 6.29 2.79 -20.12
C VAL A 143 5.92 2.54 -21.58
N SER A 144 4.76 3.02 -22.00
CA SER A 144 4.35 2.97 -23.40
C SER A 144 5.23 3.86 -24.27
N ASN A 145 5.28 3.58 -25.57
CA ASN A 145 5.97 4.42 -26.57
C ASN A 145 5.08 5.57 -27.08
N LYS A 146 3.94 5.83 -26.45
CA LYS A 146 3.03 6.91 -26.86
C LYS A 146 3.65 8.26 -26.53
N ASN A 147 3.71 9.14 -27.52
CA ASN A 147 4.34 10.46 -27.42
C ASN A 147 3.32 11.61 -27.58
N SER A 148 2.06 11.30 -27.90
CA SER A 148 0.99 12.28 -28.01
C SER A 148 -0.07 12.04 -26.94
N ILE A 149 -0.62 13.13 -26.41
CA ILE A 149 -1.71 13.09 -25.44
C ILE A 149 -2.99 12.51 -26.08
N ASP A 150 -3.17 12.69 -27.39
CA ASP A 150 -4.31 12.18 -28.16
C ASP A 150 -4.36 10.64 -28.21
N ASP A 151 -3.21 9.99 -27.98
CA ASP A 151 -3.09 8.54 -27.95
C ASP A 151 -3.24 7.96 -26.52
N CYS A 152 -3.44 8.81 -25.52
CA CYS A 152 -3.49 8.41 -24.13
C CYS A 152 -4.91 8.09 -23.67
N LEU A 153 -5.04 7.09 -22.80
CA LEU A 153 -6.21 6.85 -21.99
C LEU A 153 -5.95 7.40 -20.58
N PHE A 154 -6.85 8.23 -20.10
CA PHE A 154 -6.77 8.81 -18.76
C PHE A 154 -7.79 8.15 -17.84
N SER A 155 -7.38 7.94 -16.60
CA SER A 155 -8.26 7.56 -15.51
C SER A 155 -8.03 8.53 -14.35
N SER A 156 -9.08 9.00 -13.72
CA SER A 156 -9.01 9.85 -12.53
C SER A 156 -10.03 9.41 -11.51
N ASN A 157 -9.68 9.51 -10.24
CA ASN A 157 -10.66 9.46 -9.15
C ASN A 157 -11.23 10.87 -8.97
N HIS A 158 -12.53 10.97 -8.81
CA HIS A 158 -13.20 12.17 -8.34
C HIS A 158 -13.69 11.88 -6.93
N GLU A 159 -13.05 12.48 -5.94
CA GLU A 159 -13.62 12.54 -4.60
C GLU A 159 -14.80 13.50 -4.71
N GLY A 160 -16.01 12.98 -4.51
CA GLY A 160 -17.23 13.75 -4.59
C GLY A 160 -17.21 14.90 -3.59
N VAL A 161 -17.65 16.07 -4.06
CA VAL A 161 -17.93 17.27 -3.27
C VAL A 161 -19.07 17.00 -2.30
#